data_c23b471972e3f13139d7e2ab327369e3
#
_entry.id   c23b471972e3f13139d7e2ab327369e3
#
_cell.length_a   1.000
_cell.length_b   1.000
_cell.length_c   1.000
_cell.angle_alpha   90.00
_cell.angle_beta   90.00
_cell.angle_gamma   90.00
#
_symmetry.space_group_name_H-M   'P 1'
#
loop_
_entity.id
_entity.type
_entity.pdbx_description
1 polymer ?
#
loop_
_entity_poly.entity_id
_entity_poly.type
_entity_poly.pdbx_seq_one_letter_code
_entity_poly.pdbx_strand_id
1 'polypeptide(L)'
;MSKIAIIGGGIIGSSIAWSLAKSGLTSELIVIEPDPTYEFAAAPRPKGGIRFVQGLIENLKMSLYGRYVLKNFARELNIQEDFVDLNFHECGYLFLGTGNTVKSFLR
;
A
#
# COMPACT_ATOMS: atom_id res chain seq x y z
N MET A 1 -19.45 -8.69 -18.98
CA MET A 1 -18.33 -8.40 -18.08
C MET A 1 -17.34 -7.50 -18.81
N SER A 2 -16.70 -6.58 -18.11
CA SER A 2 -15.78 -5.60 -18.72
C SER A 2 -14.37 -6.18 -18.87
N LYS A 3 -13.68 -5.77 -19.94
CA LYS A 3 -12.23 -5.98 -20.11
C LYS A 3 -11.50 -4.76 -19.59
N ILE A 4 -10.45 -4.95 -18.80
CA ILE A 4 -9.71 -3.86 -18.18
C ILE A 4 -8.22 -4.01 -18.48
N ALA A 5 -7.59 -2.93 -18.93
CA ALA A 5 -6.15 -2.83 -19.07
C ALA A 5 -5.60 -1.83 -18.05
N ILE A 6 -4.56 -2.22 -17.31
CA ILE A 6 -3.84 -1.38 -16.37
C ILE A 6 -2.48 -1.06 -16.97
N ILE A 7 -2.16 0.22 -17.08
CA ILE A 7 -0.87 0.68 -17.58
C ILE A 7 0.04 0.96 -16.38
N GLY A 8 1.12 0.20 -16.28
CA GLY A 8 2.06 0.21 -15.16
C GLY A 8 1.78 -0.91 -14.15
N GLY A 9 2.75 -1.81 -13.98
CA GLY A 9 2.71 -2.93 -13.03
C GLY A 9 3.40 -2.65 -11.69
N GLY A 10 3.71 -1.39 -11.38
CA GLY A 10 4.24 -1.00 -10.08
C GLY A 10 3.26 -1.27 -8.94
N ILE A 11 3.61 -0.85 -7.71
CA ILE A 11 2.83 -1.16 -6.50
C ILE A 11 1.35 -0.75 -6.62
N ILE A 12 1.06 0.39 -7.25
CA ILE A 12 -0.32 0.88 -7.45
C ILE A 12 -1.05 0.00 -8.45
N GLY A 13 -0.48 -0.20 -9.64
CA GLY A 13 -1.11 -1.00 -10.69
C GLY A 13 -1.32 -2.45 -10.27
N SER A 14 -0.34 -3.06 -9.61
CA SER A 14 -0.45 -4.42 -9.07
C SER A 14 -1.52 -4.52 -7.98
N SER A 15 -1.64 -3.53 -7.09
CA SER A 15 -2.67 -3.49 -6.06
C SER A 15 -4.08 -3.38 -6.65
N ILE A 16 -4.24 -2.56 -7.71
CA ILE A 16 -5.51 -2.42 -8.43
C ILE A 16 -5.84 -3.74 -9.14
N ALA A 17 -4.87 -4.35 -9.85
CA ALA A 17 -5.05 -5.62 -10.53
C ALA A 17 -5.50 -6.71 -9.59
N TRP A 18 -4.81 -6.85 -8.45
CA TRP A 18 -5.17 -7.82 -7.42
C TRP A 18 -6.59 -7.60 -6.86
N SER A 19 -6.94 -6.35 -6.55
CA SER A 19 -8.26 -6.00 -6.02
C SER A 19 -9.38 -6.31 -7.03
N LEU A 20 -9.19 -5.99 -8.31
CA LEU A 20 -10.14 -6.29 -9.37
C LEU A 20 -10.29 -7.79 -9.61
N ALA A 21 -9.18 -8.53 -9.63
CA ALA A 21 -9.20 -9.99 -9.77
C ALA A 21 -9.96 -10.64 -8.60
N LYS A 22 -9.68 -10.20 -7.36
CA LYS A 22 -10.34 -10.70 -6.15
C LYS A 22 -11.84 -10.40 -6.14
N SER A 23 -12.26 -9.25 -6.69
CA SER A 23 -13.67 -8.85 -6.72
C SER A 23 -14.53 -9.59 -7.74
N GLY A 24 -13.92 -10.22 -8.76
CA GLY A 24 -14.64 -10.87 -9.85
C GLY A 24 -15.42 -9.91 -10.77
N LEU A 25 -15.15 -8.61 -10.71
CA LEU A 25 -15.86 -7.59 -11.48
C LEU A 25 -15.48 -7.53 -12.96
N THR A 26 -14.39 -8.18 -13.34
CA THR A 26 -13.89 -8.19 -14.72
C THR A 26 -13.78 -9.61 -15.28
N SER A 27 -14.01 -9.77 -16.57
CA SER A 27 -13.83 -11.04 -17.27
C SER A 27 -12.41 -11.21 -17.81
N GLU A 28 -11.71 -10.11 -18.03
CA GLU A 28 -10.35 -10.09 -18.56
C GLU A 28 -9.60 -8.91 -17.95
N LEU A 29 -8.42 -9.18 -17.40
CA LEU A 29 -7.56 -8.20 -16.76
C LEU A 29 -6.16 -8.32 -17.35
N ILE A 30 -5.64 -7.22 -17.90
CA ILE A 30 -4.30 -7.15 -18.48
C ILE A 30 -3.52 -6.06 -17.75
N VAL A 31 -2.30 -6.37 -17.34
CA VAL A 31 -1.34 -5.39 -16.81
C VAL A 31 -0.21 -5.23 -17.84
N ILE A 32 0.04 -4.00 -18.25
CA ILE A 32 1.09 -3.65 -19.21
C ILE A 32 2.20 -2.93 -18.44
N GLU A 33 3.35 -3.58 -18.32
CA GLU A 33 4.54 -3.05 -17.66
C GLU A 33 5.72 -3.02 -18.65
N PRO A 34 6.33 -1.84 -18.91
CA PRO A 34 7.43 -1.72 -19.85
C PRO A 34 8.75 -2.28 -19.31
N ASP A 35 8.92 -2.32 -17.99
CA ASP A 35 10.15 -2.79 -17.33
C ASP A 35 9.86 -3.91 -16.34
N PRO A 36 9.91 -5.18 -16.77
CA PRO A 36 9.65 -6.33 -15.89
C PRO A 36 10.70 -6.52 -14.79
N THR A 37 11.83 -5.82 -14.85
CA THR A 37 12.86 -5.84 -13.81
C THR A 37 12.57 -4.87 -12.69
N TYR A 38 11.70 -3.87 -12.93
CA TYR A 38 11.37 -2.78 -12.01
C TYR A 38 12.59 -1.92 -11.58
N GLU A 39 13.69 -1.92 -12.35
CA GLU A 39 14.91 -1.18 -12.03
C GLU A 39 14.65 0.33 -11.89
N PHE A 40 13.75 0.86 -12.73
CA PHE A 40 13.37 2.28 -12.72
C PHE A 40 12.07 2.56 -11.96
N ALA A 41 11.46 1.56 -11.34
CA ALA A 41 10.23 1.75 -10.58
C ALA A 41 10.43 2.70 -9.39
N ALA A 42 9.41 3.51 -9.11
CA ALA A 42 9.47 4.46 -8.01
C ALA A 42 9.44 3.79 -6.62
N ALA A 43 8.72 2.67 -6.48
CA ALA A 43 8.49 2.02 -5.20
C ALA A 43 9.76 1.47 -4.50
N PRO A 44 10.76 0.89 -5.19
CA PRO A 44 11.98 0.39 -4.55
C PRO A 44 12.97 1.49 -4.12
N ARG A 45 12.82 2.72 -4.63
CA ARG A 45 13.78 3.80 -4.43
C ARG A 45 13.68 4.55 -3.10
N PRO A 46 12.50 4.80 -2.51
CA PRO A 46 12.38 5.49 -1.25
C PRO A 46 12.81 4.63 -0.06
N LYS A 47 12.97 5.27 1.10
CA LYS A 47 13.34 4.60 2.36
C LYS A 47 12.22 3.75 2.99
N GLY A 48 11.15 3.45 2.26
CA GLY A 48 10.08 2.56 2.70
C GLY A 48 9.19 3.09 3.83
N GLY A 49 9.20 4.40 4.09
CA GLY A 49 8.37 4.99 5.16
C GLY A 49 6.89 5.01 4.79
N ILE A 50 6.05 4.38 5.63
CA ILE A 50 4.60 4.36 5.49
C ILE A 50 3.98 5.17 6.63
N ARG A 51 3.11 6.14 6.29
CA ARG A 51 2.50 7.04 7.27
C ARG A 51 1.06 6.64 7.56
N PHE A 52 0.70 6.64 8.86
CA PHE A 52 -0.65 6.35 9.33
C PHE A 52 -1.31 7.56 10.03
N VAL A 53 -0.56 8.62 10.32
CA VAL A 53 -1.12 9.89 10.83
C VAL A 53 -1.57 10.73 9.66
N GLN A 54 -2.88 10.94 9.54
CA GLN A 54 -3.54 11.62 8.43
C GLN A 54 -4.52 12.65 8.96
N GLY A 55 -4.62 13.81 8.29
CA GLY A 55 -5.55 14.89 8.67
C GLY A 55 -6.99 14.64 8.20
N LEU A 56 -7.20 13.83 7.17
CA LEU A 56 -8.52 13.50 6.63
C LEU A 56 -8.91 12.07 7.02
N ILE A 57 -10.18 11.88 7.38
CA ILE A 57 -10.68 10.58 7.83
C ILE A 57 -10.62 9.52 6.72
N GLU A 58 -10.82 9.91 5.47
CA GLU A 58 -10.73 9.04 4.31
C GLU A 58 -9.31 8.51 4.14
N ASN A 59 -8.31 9.40 4.24
CA ASN A 59 -6.90 9.02 4.16
C ASN A 59 -6.50 8.14 5.35
N LEU A 60 -7.03 8.41 6.54
CA LEU A 60 -6.80 7.55 7.71
C LEU A 60 -7.35 6.14 7.47
N LYS A 61 -8.59 6.01 6.96
CA LYS A 61 -9.19 4.71 6.65
C LYS A 61 -8.37 3.93 5.61
N MET A 62 -7.91 4.61 4.54
CA MET A 62 -7.04 3.99 3.54
C MET A 62 -5.71 3.54 4.14
N SER A 63 -5.10 4.36 4.99
CA SER A 63 -3.84 4.02 5.67
C SER A 63 -4.00 2.83 6.61
N LEU A 64 -5.09 2.76 7.37
CA LEU A 64 -5.39 1.63 8.26
C LEU A 64 -5.64 0.33 7.47
N TYR A 65 -6.32 0.42 6.32
CA TYR A 65 -6.47 -0.73 5.43
C TYR A 65 -5.11 -1.18 4.87
N GLY A 66 -4.26 -0.25 4.42
CA GLY A 66 -2.90 -0.55 3.98
C GLY A 66 -2.07 -1.25 5.07
N ARG A 67 -2.15 -0.76 6.32
CA ARG A 67 -1.51 -1.41 7.48
C ARG A 67 -2.01 -2.84 7.70
N TYR A 68 -3.31 -3.05 7.60
CA TYR A 68 -3.90 -4.37 7.71
C TYR A 68 -3.35 -5.32 6.63
N VAL A 69 -3.32 -4.87 5.36
CA VAL A 69 -2.78 -5.66 4.25
C VAL A 69 -1.31 -6.00 4.48
N LEU A 70 -0.48 -5.03 4.90
CA LEU A 70 0.94 -5.26 5.15
C LEU A 70 1.19 -6.29 6.26
N LYS A 71 0.42 -6.22 7.35
CA LYS A 71 0.51 -7.18 8.47
C LYS A 71 0.03 -8.59 8.12
N ASN A 72 -0.81 -8.72 7.11
CA ASN A 72 -1.41 -9.99 6.71
C ASN A 72 -1.09 -10.34 5.26
N PHE A 73 0.03 -9.85 4.75
CA PHE A 73 0.33 -9.82 3.32
C PHE A 73 0.25 -11.19 2.64
N ALA A 74 0.94 -12.18 3.21
CA ALA A 74 0.93 -13.54 2.67
C ALA A 74 -0.49 -14.13 2.64
N ARG A 75 -1.25 -13.97 3.71
CA ARG A 75 -2.64 -14.43 3.81
C ARG A 75 -3.58 -13.73 2.83
N GLU A 76 -3.48 -12.40 2.72
CA GLU A 76 -4.31 -11.62 1.80
C GLU A 76 -4.06 -11.96 0.34
N LEU A 77 -2.81 -12.27 0.00
CA LEU A 77 -2.40 -12.65 -1.36
C LEU A 77 -2.46 -14.16 -1.62
N ASN A 78 -2.82 -14.96 -0.59
CA ASN A 78 -2.84 -16.42 -0.67
C ASN A 78 -1.48 -17.02 -1.13
N ILE A 79 -0.39 -16.49 -0.56
CA ILE A 79 0.98 -16.96 -0.80
C ILE A 79 1.45 -17.74 0.43
N GLN A 80 2.37 -18.70 0.23
CA GLN A 80 3.00 -19.39 1.35
C GLN A 80 3.83 -18.41 2.19
N GLU A 81 3.61 -18.40 3.51
CA GLU A 81 4.23 -17.45 4.44
C GLU A 81 5.76 -17.44 4.39
N ASP A 82 6.37 -18.58 4.09
CA ASP A 82 7.84 -18.73 4.03
C ASP A 82 8.51 -17.96 2.85
N PHE A 83 7.72 -17.46 1.90
CA PHE A 83 8.25 -16.81 0.70
C PHE A 83 8.28 -15.28 0.76
N VAL A 84 7.61 -14.64 1.73
CA VAL A 84 7.49 -13.17 1.74
C VAL A 84 7.61 -12.62 3.13
N ASP A 85 8.79 -12.15 3.48
CA ASP A 85 9.00 -11.24 4.60
C ASP A 85 9.08 -9.80 4.07
N LEU A 86 8.08 -8.98 4.40
CA LEU A 86 8.09 -7.56 4.06
C LEU A 86 9.00 -6.74 4.97
N ASN A 87 9.57 -7.35 6.01
CA ASN A 87 10.35 -6.64 7.03
C ASN A 87 9.63 -5.38 7.56
N PHE A 88 8.30 -5.50 7.76
CA PHE A 88 7.46 -4.40 8.18
C PHE A 88 7.52 -4.20 9.69
N HIS A 89 8.09 -3.09 10.13
CA HIS A 89 8.20 -2.71 11.52
C HIS A 89 7.41 -1.46 11.85
N GLU A 90 6.63 -1.50 12.93
CA GLU A 90 5.91 -0.34 13.46
C GLU A 90 6.81 0.39 14.44
N CYS A 91 7.38 1.52 14.03
CA CYS A 91 8.29 2.33 14.85
C CYS A 91 7.59 3.52 15.54
N GLY A 92 6.31 3.79 15.21
CA GLY A 92 5.56 4.90 15.78
C GLY A 92 5.99 6.27 15.23
N TYR A 93 5.57 7.33 15.95
CA TYR A 93 5.86 8.71 15.61
C TYR A 93 6.39 9.45 16.82
N LEU A 94 7.38 10.30 16.59
CA LEU A 94 7.84 11.28 17.57
C LEU A 94 7.55 12.68 17.01
N PHE A 95 6.65 13.41 17.69
CA PHE A 95 6.36 14.80 17.36
C PHE A 95 7.01 15.72 18.40
N LEU A 96 7.83 16.64 17.94
CA LEU A 96 8.45 17.66 18.76
C LEU A 96 7.72 18.97 18.57
N GLY A 97 7.39 19.65 19.66
CA GLY A 97 6.70 20.94 19.62
C GLY A 97 6.91 21.75 20.88
N THR A 98 6.61 23.03 20.82
CA THR A 98 6.57 23.94 21.98
C THR A 98 5.15 23.97 22.57
N GLY A 99 5.01 24.40 23.84
CA GLY A 99 3.81 24.26 24.69
C GLY A 99 2.45 24.42 24.01
N ASN A 100 2.26 25.44 23.16
CA ASN A 100 0.98 25.67 22.46
C ASN A 100 0.76 24.68 21.31
N THR A 101 1.81 24.26 20.62
CA THR A 101 1.75 23.30 19.52
C THR A 101 1.39 21.90 20.06
N VAL A 102 1.97 21.49 21.18
CA VAL A 102 1.66 20.21 21.81
C VAL A 102 0.20 20.13 22.23
N LYS A 103 -0.36 21.21 22.82
CA LYS A 103 -1.79 21.26 23.20
C LYS A 103 -2.75 21.09 22.04
N SER A 104 -2.39 21.53 20.83
CA SER A 104 -3.23 21.36 19.65
C SER A 104 -3.23 19.93 19.09
N PHE A 105 -2.17 19.16 19.31
CA PHE A 105 -2.07 17.75 18.91
C PHE A 105 -2.82 16.78 19.86
N LEU A 106 -3.07 17.20 21.10
CA LEU A 106 -3.73 16.35 22.11
C LEU A 106 -5.26 16.55 22.16
N ARG A 107 -5.83 17.35 21.27
CA ARG A 107 -7.28 17.55 21.09
C ARG A 107 -7.80 16.75 19.90
#